data_1f0098bcb228c0619bd7d0a1ca19afc7
#
_entry.id   1f0098bcb228c0619bd7d0a1ca19afc7
#
_cell.length_a   1.000
_cell.length_b   1.000
_cell.length_c   1.000
_cell.angle_alpha   90.00
_cell.angle_beta   90.00
_cell.angle_gamma   90.00
#
_symmetry.space_group_name_H-M   'P 1'
#
loop_
_entity.id
_entity.type
_entity.pdbx_description
1 polymer ?
#
loop_
_entity_poly.entity_id
_entity_poly.type
_entity_poly.pdbx_seq_one_letter_code
_entity_poly.pdbx_strand_id
1 'polypeptide(L)'
;AARSAANFEMKDMAAPRAMFARFPAWGKRASWDHQNSFEAFTLHAPAAVLALIAALHTGPLPGLAVTAAFLHPALRLVYIAAYVGNVPPVRGLCWATGLLCSGILYSEGLKALLNG
;
A
#
# COMPACT_ATOMS: atom_id res chain seq x y z
N ALA A 1 3.83 -10.25 16.48
CA ALA A 1 2.95 -11.44 16.53
C ALA A 1 3.56 -12.66 15.83
N ALA A 2 3.89 -12.58 14.51
CA ALA A 2 4.42 -13.75 13.79
C ALA A 2 5.74 -14.29 14.37
N ARG A 3 6.63 -13.43 14.84
CA ARG A 3 7.89 -13.84 15.47
C ARG A 3 7.66 -14.56 16.80
N SER A 4 6.72 -14.06 17.60
CA SER A 4 6.35 -14.72 18.86
C SER A 4 5.74 -16.10 18.61
N ALA A 5 4.87 -16.22 17.59
CA ALA A 5 4.28 -17.48 17.20
C ALA A 5 5.30 -18.49 16.65
N ALA A 6 6.45 -18.02 16.17
CA ALA A 6 7.56 -18.84 15.67
C ALA A 6 8.63 -19.16 16.75
N ASN A 7 8.35 -18.89 18.03
CA ASN A 7 9.28 -19.11 19.15
C ASN A 7 10.61 -18.36 18.94
N PHE A 8 10.55 -17.03 18.98
CA PHE A 8 11.72 -16.17 18.84
C PHE A 8 12.80 -16.53 19.87
N GLU A 9 14.03 -16.68 19.40
CA GLU A 9 15.21 -16.92 20.22
C GLU A 9 16.24 -15.78 20.03
N MET A 10 17.14 -15.60 20.99
CA MET A 10 18.16 -14.53 20.92
C MET A 10 19.06 -14.64 19.70
N LYS A 11 19.35 -15.85 19.22
CA LYS A 11 20.13 -16.08 17.99
C LYS A 11 19.45 -15.51 16.73
N ASP A 12 18.15 -15.38 16.76
CA ASP A 12 17.38 -14.85 15.62
C ASP A 12 17.64 -13.36 15.41
N MET A 13 18.17 -12.66 16.38
CA MET A 13 18.56 -11.24 16.24
C MET A 13 19.66 -11.05 15.20
N ALA A 14 20.53 -12.04 15.00
CA ALA A 14 21.60 -11.96 14.00
C ALA A 14 21.09 -12.09 12.56
N ALA A 15 19.99 -12.81 12.36
CA ALA A 15 19.36 -13.02 11.05
C ALA A 15 17.83 -13.07 11.18
N PRO A 16 17.17 -11.93 11.47
CA PRO A 16 15.73 -11.92 11.78
C PRO A 16 14.85 -12.43 10.62
N ARG A 17 15.31 -12.22 9.38
CA ARG A 17 14.56 -12.67 8.19
C ARG A 17 14.57 -14.18 8.02
N ALA A 18 15.56 -14.87 8.57
CA ALA A 18 15.65 -16.33 8.53
C ALA A 18 14.53 -17.00 9.34
N MET A 19 13.90 -16.28 10.26
CA MET A 19 12.71 -16.76 11.00
C MET A 19 11.51 -17.00 10.09
N PHE A 20 11.45 -16.41 8.91
CA PHE A 20 10.31 -16.50 8.01
C PHE A 20 9.90 -17.95 7.74
N ALA A 21 10.87 -18.86 7.58
CA ALA A 21 10.61 -20.27 7.33
C ALA A 21 9.82 -20.95 8.46
N ARG A 22 9.94 -20.44 9.70
CA ARG A 22 9.26 -20.97 10.90
C ARG A 22 7.92 -20.29 11.17
N PHE A 23 7.55 -19.26 10.41
CA PHE A 23 6.28 -18.57 10.62
C PHE A 23 5.10 -19.47 10.30
N PRO A 24 3.99 -19.37 11.06
CA PRO A 24 2.74 -19.99 10.65
C PRO A 24 2.24 -19.39 9.34
N ALA A 25 1.31 -20.06 8.67
CA ALA A 25 0.83 -19.63 7.34
C ALA A 25 0.32 -18.18 7.33
N TRP A 26 -0.46 -17.78 8.36
CA TRP A 26 -0.92 -16.40 8.48
C TRP A 26 0.24 -15.40 8.65
N GLY A 27 1.29 -15.81 9.37
CA GLY A 27 2.48 -14.98 9.58
C GLY A 27 3.29 -14.77 8.31
N LYS A 28 3.39 -15.79 7.46
CA LYS A 28 3.99 -15.66 6.13
C LYS A 28 3.19 -14.70 5.26
N ARG A 29 1.86 -14.83 5.24
CA ARG A 29 0.99 -13.92 4.51
C ARG A 29 1.11 -12.47 5.03
N ALA A 30 1.17 -12.29 6.34
CA ALA A 30 1.38 -10.96 6.93
C ALA A 30 2.73 -10.34 6.53
N SER A 31 3.78 -11.15 6.42
CA SER A 31 5.10 -10.68 5.98
C SER A 31 5.08 -10.27 4.50
N TRP A 32 4.44 -11.05 3.65
CA TRP A 32 4.28 -10.71 2.23
C TRP A 32 3.39 -9.48 2.04
N ASP A 33 2.34 -9.35 2.83
CA ASP A 33 1.48 -8.17 2.82
C ASP A 33 2.24 -6.91 3.23
N HIS A 34 3.08 -7.02 4.26
CA HIS A 34 3.93 -5.91 4.69
C HIS A 34 4.84 -5.43 3.54
N GLN A 35 5.49 -6.37 2.84
CA GLN A 35 6.33 -6.03 1.69
C GLN A 35 5.50 -5.39 0.57
N ASN A 36 4.35 -5.95 0.25
CA ASN A 36 3.46 -5.41 -0.78
C ASN A 36 2.92 -4.02 -0.38
N SER A 37 2.63 -3.81 0.89
CA SER A 37 2.20 -2.49 1.39
C SER A 37 3.30 -1.45 1.23
N PHE A 38 4.55 -1.83 1.43
CA PHE A 38 5.70 -0.95 1.21
C PHE A 38 5.83 -0.59 -0.28
N GLU A 39 5.68 -1.56 -1.17
CA GLU A 39 5.68 -1.36 -2.62
C GLU A 39 4.54 -0.43 -3.06
N ALA A 40 3.33 -0.65 -2.55
CA ALA A 40 2.18 0.20 -2.84
C ALA A 40 2.40 1.65 -2.35
N PHE A 41 3.03 1.82 -1.19
CA PHE A 41 3.39 3.14 -0.67
C PHE A 41 4.40 3.86 -1.58
N THR A 42 5.38 3.16 -2.13
CA THR A 42 6.38 3.76 -3.04
C THR A 42 5.75 4.27 -4.34
N LEU A 43 4.60 3.75 -4.73
CA LEU A 43 3.84 4.23 -5.88
C LEU A 43 2.87 5.34 -5.50
N HIS A 44 2.14 5.19 -4.39
CA HIS A 44 1.07 6.11 -4.01
C HIS A 44 1.58 7.41 -3.39
N ALA A 45 2.59 7.35 -2.54
CA ALA A 45 3.08 8.54 -1.85
C ALA A 45 3.64 9.61 -2.82
N PRO A 46 4.48 9.27 -3.82
CA PRO A 46 4.89 10.25 -4.82
C PRO A 46 3.73 10.79 -5.64
N ALA A 47 2.73 9.96 -5.95
CA ALA A 47 1.53 10.40 -6.66
C ALA A 47 0.74 11.43 -5.86
N ALA A 48 0.57 11.19 -4.57
CA ALA A 48 -0.12 12.12 -3.66
C ALA A 48 0.65 13.42 -3.49
N VAL A 49 1.98 13.36 -3.40
CA VAL A 49 2.85 14.55 -3.31
C VAL A 49 2.77 15.37 -4.61
N LEU A 50 2.83 14.71 -5.77
CA LEU A 50 2.68 15.37 -7.06
C LEU A 50 1.33 16.09 -7.16
N ALA A 51 0.25 15.43 -6.77
CA ALA A 51 -1.09 16.00 -6.76
C ALA A 51 -1.18 17.20 -5.82
N LEU A 52 -0.58 17.11 -4.63
CA LEU A 52 -0.53 18.21 -3.67
C LEU A 52 0.24 19.41 -4.22
N ILE A 53 1.40 19.20 -4.81
CA ILE A 53 2.19 20.26 -5.44
C ILE A 53 1.37 20.94 -6.55
N ALA A 54 0.71 20.14 -7.39
CA ALA A 54 -0.15 20.67 -8.46
C ALA A 54 -1.28 21.53 -7.86
N ALA A 55 -1.95 21.06 -6.82
CA ALA A 55 -3.03 21.80 -6.17
C ALA A 55 -2.54 23.13 -5.57
N LEU A 56 -1.35 23.15 -4.99
CA LEU A 56 -0.76 24.37 -4.43
C LEU A 56 -0.40 25.41 -5.50
N HIS A 57 -0.05 24.97 -6.69
CA HIS A 57 0.36 25.86 -7.77
C HIS A 57 -0.78 26.28 -8.69
N THR A 58 -1.73 25.40 -8.95
CA THR A 58 -2.78 25.60 -9.96
C THR A 58 -4.19 25.71 -9.39
N GLY A 59 -4.36 25.53 -8.08
CA GLY A 59 -5.65 25.52 -7.42
C GLY A 59 -6.21 24.11 -7.23
N PRO A 60 -7.41 23.99 -6.64
CA PRO A 60 -7.98 22.70 -6.28
C PRO A 60 -8.08 21.73 -7.45
N LEU A 61 -7.70 20.48 -7.23
CA LEU A 61 -7.85 19.40 -8.18
C LEU A 61 -9.29 18.88 -8.23
N PRO A 62 -9.69 18.16 -9.32
CA PRO A 62 -10.99 17.53 -9.40
C PRO A 62 -11.28 16.63 -8.20
N GLY A 63 -12.55 16.50 -7.82
CA GLY A 63 -12.98 15.64 -6.74
C GLY A 63 -12.57 14.17 -6.91
N LEU A 64 -12.40 13.74 -8.16
CA LEU A 64 -11.88 12.41 -8.47
C LEU A 64 -10.47 12.19 -7.88
N ALA A 65 -9.58 13.19 -7.99
CA ALA A 65 -8.23 13.11 -7.42
C ALA A 65 -8.26 13.04 -5.90
N VAL A 66 -9.09 13.87 -5.26
CA VAL A 66 -9.25 13.87 -3.80
C VAL A 66 -9.81 12.54 -3.32
N THR A 67 -10.82 12.02 -4.00
CA THR A 67 -11.41 10.71 -3.70
C THR A 67 -10.36 9.60 -3.82
N ALA A 68 -9.57 9.59 -4.88
CA ALA A 68 -8.51 8.60 -5.07
C ALA A 68 -7.45 8.67 -3.97
N ALA A 69 -7.08 9.86 -3.52
CA ALA A 69 -6.09 10.05 -2.46
C ALA A 69 -6.53 9.42 -1.14
N PHE A 70 -7.79 9.57 -0.76
CA PHE A 70 -8.32 9.05 0.49
C PHE A 70 -8.83 7.61 0.38
N LEU A 71 -9.28 7.18 -0.80
CA LEU A 71 -9.74 5.82 -1.02
C LEU A 71 -8.59 4.80 -0.94
N HIS A 72 -7.40 5.16 -1.40
CA HIS A 72 -6.26 4.25 -1.41
C HIS A 72 -5.90 3.71 -0.03
N PRO A 73 -5.73 4.52 1.02
CA PRO A 73 -5.46 4.00 2.36
C PRO A 73 -6.57 3.09 2.88
N ALA A 74 -7.83 3.43 2.62
CA ALA A 74 -8.96 2.59 3.02
C ALA A 74 -8.93 1.22 2.32
N LEU A 75 -8.63 1.19 1.01
CA LEU A 75 -8.46 -0.05 0.26
C LEU A 75 -7.27 -0.88 0.78
N ARG A 76 -6.20 -0.23 1.25
CA ARG A 76 -5.07 -0.93 1.85
C ARG A 76 -5.44 -1.65 3.14
N LEU A 77 -6.28 -1.07 3.97
CA LEU A 77 -6.78 -1.75 5.17
C LEU A 77 -7.57 -3.02 4.82
N VAL A 78 -8.45 -2.93 3.83
CA VAL A 78 -9.21 -4.10 3.34
C VAL A 78 -8.26 -5.13 2.71
N TYR A 79 -7.28 -4.68 1.94
CA TYR A 79 -6.26 -5.55 1.33
C TYR A 79 -5.49 -6.34 2.39
N ILE A 80 -5.03 -5.68 3.44
CA ILE A 80 -4.29 -6.31 4.55
C ILE A 80 -5.15 -7.40 5.20
N ALA A 81 -6.39 -7.08 5.53
CA ALA A 81 -7.33 -8.04 6.12
C ALA A 81 -7.58 -9.23 5.19
N ALA A 82 -7.79 -8.99 3.90
CA ALA A 82 -8.01 -10.03 2.90
C ALA A 82 -6.76 -10.90 2.68
N TYR A 83 -5.58 -10.30 2.72
CA TYR A 83 -4.32 -11.03 2.53
C TYR A 83 -4.05 -11.98 3.70
N VAL A 84 -4.09 -11.46 4.92
CA VAL A 84 -3.85 -12.25 6.14
C VAL A 84 -4.93 -13.31 6.30
N GLY A 85 -6.19 -12.97 6.05
CA GLY A 85 -7.33 -13.87 6.10
C GLY A 85 -7.43 -14.87 4.92
N ASN A 86 -6.53 -14.74 3.93
CA ASN A 86 -6.48 -15.61 2.74
C ASN A 86 -7.76 -15.57 1.89
N VAL A 87 -8.16 -14.36 1.49
CA VAL A 87 -9.29 -14.11 0.58
C VAL A 87 -8.76 -13.52 -0.73
N PRO A 88 -8.26 -14.36 -1.68
CA PRO A 88 -7.56 -13.89 -2.87
C PRO A 88 -8.38 -12.97 -3.80
N PRO A 89 -9.68 -13.21 -4.05
CA PRO A 89 -10.46 -12.32 -4.93
C PRO A 89 -10.56 -10.89 -4.40
N VAL A 90 -10.81 -10.71 -3.09
CA VAL A 90 -10.90 -9.40 -2.45
C VAL A 90 -9.54 -8.71 -2.49
N ARG A 91 -8.47 -9.45 -2.20
CA ARG A 91 -7.11 -8.96 -2.27
C ARG A 91 -6.76 -8.41 -3.65
N GLY A 92 -7.03 -9.19 -4.71
CA GLY A 92 -6.77 -8.80 -6.09
C GLY A 92 -7.56 -7.55 -6.51
N LEU A 93 -8.83 -7.48 -6.12
CA LEU A 93 -9.68 -6.32 -6.40
C LEU A 93 -9.17 -5.05 -5.71
N CYS A 94 -8.82 -5.14 -4.43
CA CYS A 94 -8.28 -4.01 -3.69
C CYS A 94 -6.92 -3.54 -4.26
N TRP A 95 -6.07 -4.47 -4.67
CA TRP A 95 -4.79 -4.16 -5.30
C TRP A 95 -4.98 -3.39 -6.60
N ALA A 96 -5.82 -3.90 -7.50
CA ALA A 96 -6.08 -3.28 -8.80
C ALA A 96 -6.71 -1.89 -8.64
N THR A 97 -7.69 -1.75 -7.75
CA THR A 97 -8.36 -0.46 -7.48
C THR A 97 -7.39 0.53 -6.83
N GLY A 98 -6.52 0.07 -5.92
CA GLY A 98 -5.47 0.91 -5.33
C GLY A 98 -4.47 1.41 -6.36
N LEU A 99 -4.06 0.57 -7.31
CA LEU A 99 -3.19 0.95 -8.40
C LEU A 99 -3.87 2.00 -9.30
N LEU A 100 -5.16 1.84 -9.57
CA LEU A 100 -5.96 2.81 -10.31
C LEU A 100 -6.00 4.16 -9.58
N CYS A 101 -6.18 4.18 -8.27
CA CYS A 101 -6.14 5.41 -7.47
C CYS A 101 -4.81 6.15 -7.63
N SER A 102 -3.69 5.45 -7.55
CA SER A 102 -2.35 6.05 -7.76
C SER A 102 -2.20 6.59 -9.18
N GLY A 103 -2.68 5.86 -10.18
CA GLY A 103 -2.70 6.30 -11.58
C GLY A 103 -3.52 7.56 -11.79
N ILE A 104 -4.68 7.68 -11.15
CA ILE A 104 -5.52 8.89 -11.18
C ILE A 104 -4.76 10.08 -10.60
N LEU A 105 -4.10 9.92 -9.45
CA LEU A 105 -3.34 11.00 -8.83
C LEU A 105 -2.18 11.47 -9.72
N TYR A 106 -1.43 10.58 -10.32
CA TYR A 106 -0.37 10.94 -11.27
C TYR A 106 -0.95 11.68 -12.48
N SER A 107 -2.03 11.16 -13.05
CA SER A 107 -2.67 11.74 -14.23
C SER A 107 -3.21 13.15 -13.95
N GLU A 108 -3.98 13.32 -12.88
CA GLU A 108 -4.59 14.61 -12.54
C GLU A 108 -3.54 15.63 -12.11
N GLY A 109 -2.54 15.22 -11.33
CA GLY A 109 -1.43 16.09 -10.94
C GLY A 109 -0.60 16.56 -12.12
N LEU A 110 -0.25 15.64 -13.01
CA LEU A 110 0.54 15.95 -14.21
C LEU A 110 -0.24 16.85 -15.18
N LYS A 111 -1.51 16.55 -15.43
CA LYS A 111 -2.36 17.40 -16.28
C LYS A 111 -2.46 18.81 -15.74
N ALA A 112 -2.67 18.97 -14.45
CA ALA A 112 -2.76 20.29 -13.83
C ALA A 112 -1.46 21.09 -13.99
N LEU A 113 -0.29 20.46 -13.76
CA LEU A 113 1.00 21.12 -13.90
C LEU A 113 1.34 21.48 -15.34
N LEU A 114 0.99 20.64 -16.32
CA LEU A 114 1.25 20.89 -17.73
C LEU A 114 0.32 21.95 -18.31
N ASN A 115 -0.90 22.07 -17.82
CA ASN A 115 -1.93 22.99 -18.32
C ASN A 115 -2.06 24.27 -17.46
N GLY A 116 -1.43 24.27 -16.32
CA GLY A 116 -1.40 25.41 -15.41
C GLY A 116 -0.13 26.20 -15.55
#